data_0ccf3ca3203218f85d77ed85a1dc94fb
#
_entry.id   0ccf3ca3203218f85d77ed85a1dc94fb
#
_cell.length_a   1.000
_cell.length_b   1.000
_cell.length_c   1.000
_cell.angle_alpha   90.00
_cell.angle_beta   90.00
_cell.angle_gamma   90.00
#
_symmetry.space_group_name_H-M   'P 1'
#
loop_
_entity.id
_entity.type
_entity.pdbx_description
1 polymer ?
#
loop_
_entity_poly.entity_id
_entity_poly.type
_entity_poly.pdbx_seq_one_letter_code
_entity_poly.pdbx_strand_id
1 'polypeptide(L)'
;MKRPGIILICLLLQACSGQIKGLGNSLWDSVFGVPGVQLTDEDILNMPYASQYMQLNNGPQLFVVLAFDENGQQKWVTQDQATIVTQHYRIVKTQLSGDNLIEVNNQASDPLAKPNQIIDGASWTRTMGWTEHKQVRYATARSVFHWNGTDTIKLANDVTAVRILDEDVTTDEKSWRNRFWVDDAGVIRQSEQYLGADWFPVKTTLIKAAKQ
;
A
#
# COMPACT_ATOMS: atom_id res chain seq x y z
N MET A 1 -65.22 -17.03 -24.48
CA MET A 1 -63.97 -16.88 -25.28
C MET A 1 -62.82 -16.58 -24.35
N LYS A 2 -61.93 -17.55 -24.18
CA LYS A 2 -60.79 -17.55 -23.20
C LYS A 2 -59.59 -16.78 -23.78
N ARG A 3 -59.01 -15.86 -23.05
CA ARG A 3 -57.70 -15.26 -23.34
C ARG A 3 -56.65 -15.87 -22.41
N PRO A 4 -55.77 -16.74 -22.88
CA PRO A 4 -54.52 -17.08 -22.20
C PRO A 4 -53.39 -16.38 -22.95
N GLY A 5 -52.62 -15.51 -22.31
CA GLY A 5 -51.53 -14.87 -23.04
C GLY A 5 -50.68 -13.84 -22.30
N ILE A 6 -50.55 -13.86 -20.96
CA ILE A 6 -49.70 -12.90 -20.25
C ILE A 6 -48.88 -13.60 -19.13
N ILE A 7 -48.42 -14.80 -19.31
CA ILE A 7 -47.58 -15.50 -18.31
C ILE A 7 -46.17 -15.89 -18.83
N LEU A 8 -45.76 -15.40 -20.00
CA LEU A 8 -44.47 -15.87 -20.59
C LEU A 8 -43.39 -14.80 -20.75
N ILE A 9 -43.48 -13.66 -20.08
CA ILE A 9 -42.44 -12.59 -20.23
C ILE A 9 -41.64 -12.34 -18.95
N CYS A 10 -41.87 -13.01 -17.82
CA CYS A 10 -41.14 -12.81 -16.58
C CYS A 10 -39.96 -13.76 -16.32
N LEU A 11 -39.53 -14.56 -17.28
CA LEU A 11 -38.50 -15.59 -17.09
C LEU A 11 -37.14 -15.30 -17.74
N LEU A 12 -36.91 -14.09 -18.27
CA LEU A 12 -35.63 -13.75 -18.93
C LEU A 12 -34.80 -12.68 -18.22
N LEU A 13 -35.04 -12.36 -16.97
CA LEU A 13 -34.24 -11.38 -16.22
C LEU A 13 -33.37 -12.02 -15.12
N GLN A 14 -33.03 -13.28 -15.24
CA GLN A 14 -32.11 -13.96 -14.29
C GLN A 14 -30.73 -14.32 -14.88
N ALA A 15 -30.19 -13.51 -15.76
CA ALA A 15 -28.91 -13.79 -16.38
C ALA A 15 -27.96 -12.60 -16.34
N CYS A 16 -27.65 -12.05 -15.15
CA CYS A 16 -26.49 -11.20 -14.94
C CYS A 16 -26.10 -11.17 -13.44
N SER A 17 -26.05 -12.31 -12.77
CA SER A 17 -25.19 -12.45 -11.61
C SER A 17 -23.97 -13.24 -12.07
N GLY A 18 -22.99 -12.53 -12.62
CA GLY A 18 -21.67 -13.09 -12.90
C GLY A 18 -21.09 -13.61 -11.60
N GLN A 19 -21.31 -14.89 -11.36
CA GLN A 19 -20.62 -15.62 -10.31
C GLN A 19 -19.15 -15.69 -10.68
N ILE A 20 -18.35 -14.78 -10.10
CA ILE A 20 -16.94 -15.07 -9.84
C ILE A 20 -16.92 -16.09 -8.69
N LYS A 21 -17.43 -17.27 -8.97
CA LYS A 21 -17.31 -18.45 -8.13
C LYS A 21 -16.29 -19.35 -8.78
N GLY A 22 -15.16 -19.50 -8.12
CA GLY A 22 -14.28 -20.59 -8.43
C GLY A 22 -12.82 -20.21 -8.49
N LEU A 23 -12.12 -20.67 -7.50
CA LEU A 23 -10.70 -20.74 -7.25
C LEU A 23 -10.17 -19.63 -6.33
N GLY A 24 -10.25 -19.84 -5.05
CA GLY A 24 -9.53 -19.06 -4.06
C GLY A 24 -10.28 -18.63 -2.80
N ASN A 25 -11.55 -18.98 -2.66
CA ASN A 25 -12.33 -18.52 -1.49
C ASN A 25 -11.80 -19.04 -0.15
N SER A 26 -11.05 -20.16 -0.10
CA SER A 26 -10.62 -20.71 1.17
C SER A 26 -9.39 -20.02 1.76
N LEU A 27 -8.45 -19.57 0.94
CA LEU A 27 -7.29 -18.82 1.41
C LEU A 27 -7.64 -17.36 1.72
N TRP A 28 -8.47 -16.73 0.88
CA TRP A 28 -8.92 -15.36 1.07
C TRP A 28 -9.69 -15.17 2.37
N ASP A 29 -10.69 -16.01 2.63
CA ASP A 29 -11.54 -15.89 3.82
C ASP A 29 -10.78 -16.24 5.11
N SER A 30 -9.68 -16.99 5.02
CA SER A 30 -8.91 -17.39 6.19
C SER A 30 -7.74 -16.45 6.53
N VAL A 31 -7.26 -15.67 5.58
CA VAL A 31 -6.02 -14.87 5.73
C VAL A 31 -6.27 -13.37 5.66
N PHE A 32 -7.30 -12.95 4.90
CA PHE A 32 -7.56 -11.55 4.67
C PHE A 32 -8.10 -10.87 5.95
N GLY A 33 -7.30 -9.94 6.49
CA GLY A 33 -7.70 -9.12 7.66
C GLY A 33 -7.61 -9.78 9.02
N VAL A 34 -7.09 -11.00 9.11
CA VAL A 34 -6.78 -11.59 10.42
C VAL A 34 -5.55 -10.89 11.00
N PRO A 35 -5.64 -10.29 12.20
CA PRO A 35 -4.49 -9.64 12.82
C PRO A 35 -3.37 -10.64 13.10
N GLY A 36 -2.11 -10.26 12.79
CA GLY A 36 -0.94 -11.11 13.03
C GLY A 36 -0.72 -12.22 12.02
N VAL A 37 -1.35 -12.15 10.85
CA VAL A 37 -1.22 -13.14 9.79
C VAL A 37 0.23 -13.28 9.32
N GLN A 38 0.69 -14.52 9.30
CA GLN A 38 1.90 -14.95 8.61
C GLN A 38 1.51 -16.01 7.58
N LEU A 39 1.78 -15.74 6.33
CA LEU A 39 1.61 -16.70 5.25
C LEU A 39 2.71 -17.75 5.35
N THR A 40 2.39 -18.99 4.94
CA THR A 40 3.42 -20.00 4.76
C THR A 40 4.28 -19.68 3.54
N ASP A 41 5.46 -20.29 3.46
CA ASP A 41 6.34 -20.13 2.29
C ASP A 41 5.62 -20.57 1.00
N GLU A 42 4.79 -21.61 1.06
CA GLU A 42 4.00 -22.09 -0.06
C GLU A 42 2.94 -21.06 -0.50
N ASP A 43 2.26 -20.43 0.44
CA ASP A 43 1.28 -19.37 0.15
C ASP A 43 1.95 -18.18 -0.54
N ILE A 44 3.14 -17.79 -0.08
CA ILE A 44 3.91 -16.68 -0.66
C ILE A 44 4.34 -17.02 -2.09
N LEU A 45 4.89 -18.21 -2.31
CA LEU A 45 5.34 -18.65 -3.64
C LEU A 45 4.21 -18.75 -4.66
N ASN A 46 3.04 -19.22 -4.21
CA ASN A 46 1.86 -19.41 -5.05
C ASN A 46 0.94 -18.18 -5.10
N MET A 47 1.32 -17.06 -4.49
CA MET A 47 0.49 -15.86 -4.44
C MET A 47 0.11 -15.37 -5.84
N PRO A 48 -1.17 -15.39 -6.23
CA PRO A 48 -1.59 -15.01 -7.58
C PRO A 48 -1.69 -13.49 -7.76
N TYR A 49 -1.81 -12.74 -6.66
CA TYR A 49 -2.11 -11.30 -6.66
C TYR A 49 -0.93 -10.48 -6.17
N ALA A 50 -0.84 -9.23 -6.63
CA ALA A 50 0.03 -8.23 -6.02
C ALA A 50 -0.41 -8.02 -4.56
N SER A 51 0.54 -8.15 -3.63
CA SER A 51 0.24 -8.22 -2.21
C SER A 51 1.43 -7.78 -1.36
N GLN A 52 1.12 -7.35 -0.15
CA GLN A 52 2.13 -6.98 0.83
C GLN A 52 1.62 -7.21 2.26
N TYR A 53 2.56 -7.37 3.17
CA TYR A 53 2.28 -7.17 4.58
C TYR A 53 2.25 -5.68 4.89
N MET A 54 1.38 -5.30 5.81
CA MET A 54 1.28 -3.94 6.30
C MET A 54 1.04 -3.93 7.80
N GLN A 55 1.74 -3.05 8.50
CA GLN A 55 1.54 -2.81 9.93
C GLN A 55 1.20 -1.33 10.13
N LEU A 56 0.02 -1.05 10.67
CA LEU A 56 -0.48 0.30 10.88
C LEU A 56 -0.29 0.70 12.34
N ASN A 57 0.36 1.82 12.60
CA ASN A 57 0.55 2.42 13.92
C ASN A 57 1.00 1.42 15.00
N ASN A 58 2.00 0.59 14.69
CA ASN A 58 2.51 -0.47 15.56
C ASN A 58 1.45 -1.52 15.99
N GLY A 59 0.33 -1.58 15.30
CA GLY A 59 -0.70 -2.61 15.44
C GLY A 59 -0.23 -3.97 14.89
N PRO A 60 -1.12 -4.95 14.81
CA PRO A 60 -0.79 -6.25 14.25
C PRO A 60 -0.45 -6.15 12.75
N GLN A 61 0.33 -7.10 12.26
CA GLN A 61 0.59 -7.26 10.84
C GLN A 61 -0.70 -7.65 10.11
N LEU A 62 -0.99 -6.99 9.02
CA LEU A 62 -2.10 -7.25 8.11
C LEU A 62 -1.58 -7.78 6.78
N PHE A 63 -2.33 -8.64 6.14
CA PHE A 63 -2.14 -8.99 4.74
C PHE A 63 -3.06 -8.14 3.88
N VAL A 64 -2.51 -7.43 2.92
CA VAL A 64 -3.27 -6.56 2.02
C VAL A 64 -2.99 -6.91 0.56
N VAL A 65 -3.96 -6.67 -0.29
CA VAL A 65 -3.86 -6.91 -1.72
C VAL A 65 -4.10 -5.65 -2.51
N LEU A 66 -3.54 -5.63 -3.69
CA LEU A 66 -3.77 -4.58 -4.65
C LEU A 66 -5.16 -4.75 -5.28
N ALA A 67 -6.08 -3.82 -4.99
CA ALA A 67 -7.41 -3.82 -5.56
C ALA A 67 -7.45 -3.08 -6.90
N PHE A 68 -6.74 -1.96 -7.01
CA PHE A 68 -6.71 -1.12 -8.21
C PHE A 68 -5.32 -0.55 -8.45
N ASP A 69 -4.92 -0.47 -9.72
CA ASP A 69 -3.73 0.25 -10.19
C ASP A 69 -4.19 1.20 -11.31
N GLU A 70 -4.31 2.47 -10.98
CA GLU A 70 -4.88 3.49 -11.86
C GLU A 70 -4.07 4.77 -11.81
N ASN A 71 -3.67 5.29 -12.97
CA ASN A 71 -2.94 6.55 -13.08
C ASN A 71 -1.65 6.60 -12.25
N GLY A 72 -0.95 5.47 -12.13
CA GLY A 72 0.26 5.32 -11.32
C GLY A 72 0.01 5.26 -9.81
N GLN A 73 -1.25 5.23 -9.38
CA GLN A 73 -1.63 5.04 -7.98
C GLN A 73 -2.14 3.63 -7.75
N GLN A 74 -1.57 2.98 -6.75
CA GLN A 74 -1.90 1.64 -6.31
C GLN A 74 -2.78 1.72 -5.05
N LYS A 75 -3.98 1.16 -5.13
CA LYS A 75 -4.94 1.12 -4.01
C LYS A 75 -4.91 -0.26 -3.36
N TRP A 76 -4.39 -0.30 -2.16
CA TRP A 76 -4.30 -1.49 -1.31
C TRP A 76 -5.48 -1.49 -0.35
N VAL A 77 -6.11 -2.64 -0.20
CA VAL A 77 -7.31 -2.76 0.65
C VAL A 77 -7.11 -3.82 1.72
N THR A 78 -7.74 -3.58 2.86
CA THR A 78 -7.86 -4.51 3.97
C THR A 78 -9.25 -5.14 3.99
N GLN A 79 -9.46 -6.18 4.78
CA GLN A 79 -10.78 -6.83 4.89
C GLN A 79 -11.88 -5.89 5.41
N ASP A 80 -11.54 -5.00 6.34
CA ASP A 80 -12.45 -4.00 6.90
C ASP A 80 -12.61 -2.77 5.99
N GLN A 81 -12.21 -2.89 4.71
CA GLN A 81 -12.33 -1.86 3.67
C GLN A 81 -11.48 -0.60 3.92
N ALA A 82 -10.53 -0.65 4.84
CA ALA A 82 -9.54 0.40 4.91
C ALA A 82 -8.73 0.43 3.60
N THR A 83 -8.42 1.62 3.13
CA THR A 83 -7.70 1.82 1.86
C THR A 83 -6.44 2.62 2.11
N ILE A 84 -5.33 2.12 1.55
CA ILE A 84 -4.05 2.80 1.51
C ILE A 84 -3.68 2.99 0.04
N VAL A 85 -3.40 4.22 -0.34
CA VAL A 85 -2.98 4.55 -1.72
C VAL A 85 -1.50 4.85 -1.72
N THR A 86 -0.77 4.15 -2.59
CA THR A 86 0.66 4.43 -2.81
C THR A 86 0.89 4.91 -4.23
N GLN A 87 1.90 5.76 -4.41
CA GLN A 87 2.47 6.13 -5.70
C GLN A 87 3.98 6.09 -5.57
N HIS A 88 4.67 5.40 -6.45
CA HIS A 88 6.11 5.16 -6.34
C HIS A 88 6.51 4.62 -4.95
N TYR A 89 5.72 3.68 -4.42
CA TYR A 89 5.87 3.11 -3.07
C TYR A 89 5.61 4.10 -1.91
N ARG A 90 5.47 5.40 -2.17
CA ARG A 90 5.09 6.38 -1.17
C ARG A 90 3.61 6.27 -0.84
N ILE A 91 3.27 6.27 0.43
CA ILE A 91 1.87 6.41 0.85
C ILE A 91 1.48 7.86 0.59
N VAL A 92 0.44 8.06 -0.24
CA VAL A 92 -0.01 9.39 -0.66
C VAL A 92 -1.41 9.74 -0.17
N LYS A 93 -2.17 8.73 0.24
CA LYS A 93 -3.52 8.89 0.79
C LYS A 93 -3.92 7.66 1.58
N THR A 94 -4.72 7.85 2.61
CA THR A 94 -5.36 6.74 3.34
C THR A 94 -6.85 7.01 3.55
N GLN A 95 -7.59 5.93 3.78
CA GLN A 95 -8.98 5.97 4.24
C GLN A 95 -9.10 4.89 5.32
N LEU A 96 -8.87 5.30 6.55
CA LEU A 96 -8.93 4.48 7.76
C LEU A 96 -10.13 4.91 8.60
N SER A 97 -10.50 4.13 9.59
CA SER A 97 -11.60 4.47 10.51
C SER A 97 -11.31 5.69 11.41
N GLY A 98 -10.04 6.08 11.55
CA GLY A 98 -9.59 7.20 12.37
C GLY A 98 -9.02 8.36 11.54
N ASP A 99 -7.90 8.87 12.02
CA ASP A 99 -7.16 9.93 11.33
C ASP A 99 -6.46 9.41 10.07
N ASN A 100 -6.29 10.27 9.07
CA ASN A 100 -5.87 9.88 7.72
C ASN A 100 -4.84 10.81 7.13
N LEU A 101 -3.99 10.29 6.25
CA LEU A 101 -3.27 11.08 5.26
C LEU A 101 -4.26 11.45 4.15
N ILE A 102 -4.50 12.75 3.97
CA ILE A 102 -5.48 13.28 3.00
C ILE A 102 -4.86 13.34 1.61
N GLU A 103 -3.64 13.90 1.54
CA GLU A 103 -2.93 14.10 0.27
C GLU A 103 -1.44 14.36 0.48
N VAL A 104 -0.68 14.05 -0.56
CA VAL A 104 0.71 14.47 -0.74
C VAL A 104 0.84 14.99 -2.16
N ASN A 105 1.25 16.24 -2.33
CA ASN A 105 1.41 16.83 -3.66
C ASN A 105 2.83 16.62 -4.23
N ASN A 106 3.09 17.18 -5.43
CA ASN A 106 4.38 17.16 -6.12
C ASN A 106 4.93 15.76 -6.42
N GLN A 107 4.05 14.78 -6.66
CA GLN A 107 4.41 13.40 -6.93
C GLN A 107 5.25 13.20 -8.20
N ALA A 108 5.09 14.06 -9.19
CA ALA A 108 5.86 14.00 -10.43
C ALA A 108 7.37 14.22 -10.22
N SER A 109 7.74 14.88 -9.12
CA SER A 109 9.14 15.16 -8.74
C SER A 109 9.61 14.29 -7.57
N ASP A 110 8.84 13.29 -7.15
CA ASP A 110 9.24 12.39 -6.07
C ASP A 110 10.45 11.53 -6.50
N PRO A 111 11.60 11.61 -5.80
CA PRO A 111 12.76 10.80 -6.10
C PRO A 111 12.47 9.29 -6.05
N LEU A 112 11.49 8.84 -5.27
CA LEU A 112 11.10 7.43 -5.20
C LEU A 112 10.51 6.89 -6.51
N ALA A 113 10.23 7.73 -7.51
CA ALA A 113 9.89 7.26 -8.86
C ALA A 113 11.02 6.45 -9.51
N LYS A 114 12.27 6.71 -9.10
CA LYS A 114 13.47 6.01 -9.58
C LYS A 114 14.48 5.84 -8.45
N PRO A 115 14.24 4.94 -7.49
CA PRO A 115 15.02 4.86 -6.25
C PRO A 115 16.53 4.68 -6.51
N ASN A 116 16.91 3.83 -7.48
CA ASN A 116 18.33 3.59 -7.81
C ASN A 116 19.07 4.79 -8.39
N GLN A 117 18.36 5.84 -8.82
CA GLN A 117 18.95 7.07 -9.36
C GLN A 117 19.08 8.17 -8.30
N ILE A 118 18.64 7.93 -7.08
CA ILE A 118 18.74 8.90 -5.98
C ILE A 118 20.20 9.07 -5.61
N ILE A 119 20.68 10.32 -5.73
CA ILE A 119 22.01 10.72 -5.30
C ILE A 119 21.94 11.06 -3.82
N ASP A 120 22.95 10.69 -3.04
CA ASP A 120 23.05 11.04 -1.64
C ASP A 120 22.95 12.55 -1.43
N GLY A 121 22.10 13.00 -0.50
CA GLY A 121 21.78 14.41 -0.31
C GLY A 121 20.71 14.98 -1.25
N ALA A 122 20.13 14.18 -2.16
CA ALA A 122 19.01 14.63 -2.98
C ALA A 122 17.86 15.16 -2.12
N SER A 123 17.21 16.21 -2.55
CA SER A 123 16.13 16.84 -1.77
C SER A 123 14.83 16.91 -2.55
N TRP A 124 13.72 16.85 -1.82
CA TRP A 124 12.38 16.96 -2.37
C TRP A 124 11.48 17.77 -1.41
N THR A 125 10.65 18.61 -1.97
CA THR A 125 9.71 19.43 -1.18
C THR A 125 8.29 19.16 -1.65
N ARG A 126 7.39 18.97 -0.69
CA ARG A 126 5.97 18.71 -0.92
C ARG A 126 5.10 19.38 0.12
N THR A 127 3.84 19.59 -0.20
CA THR A 127 2.81 19.82 0.81
C THR A 127 2.15 18.50 1.12
N MET A 128 1.93 18.23 2.38
CA MET A 128 1.15 17.07 2.84
C MET A 128 0.02 17.55 3.76
N GLY A 129 -1.13 16.90 3.64
CA GLY A 129 -2.31 17.16 4.46
C GLY A 129 -2.73 15.87 5.17
N TRP A 130 -3.00 15.96 6.46
CA TRP A 130 -3.48 14.84 7.25
C TRP A 130 -4.52 15.29 8.29
N THR A 131 -5.25 14.34 8.86
CA THR A 131 -6.04 14.58 10.06
C THR A 131 -5.28 14.11 11.29
N GLU A 132 -5.35 14.87 12.36
CA GLU A 132 -4.81 14.53 13.66
C GLU A 132 -5.83 14.96 14.71
N HIS A 133 -6.31 14.00 15.51
CA HIS A 133 -7.43 14.20 16.45
C HIS A 133 -8.66 14.84 15.76
N LYS A 134 -9.00 14.35 14.55
CA LYS A 134 -10.10 14.85 13.71
C LYS A 134 -9.95 16.30 13.21
N GLN A 135 -8.78 16.91 13.40
CA GLN A 135 -8.47 18.23 12.86
C GLN A 135 -7.57 18.07 11.63
N VAL A 136 -7.89 18.84 10.59
CA VAL A 136 -7.06 18.87 9.38
C VAL A 136 -5.80 19.67 9.65
N ARG A 137 -4.67 19.12 9.29
CA ARG A 137 -3.33 19.72 9.34
C ARG A 137 -2.74 19.75 7.95
N TYR A 138 -1.97 20.78 7.66
CA TYR A 138 -1.15 20.91 6.46
C TYR A 138 0.24 21.38 6.83
N ALA A 139 1.24 20.84 6.15
CA ALA A 139 2.61 21.33 6.28
C ALA A 139 3.35 21.21 4.95
N THR A 140 4.29 22.12 4.75
CA THR A 140 5.32 21.96 3.73
C THR A 140 6.45 21.14 4.34
N ALA A 141 6.67 19.95 3.78
CA ALA A 141 7.70 19.01 4.20
C ALA A 141 8.86 19.05 3.20
N ARG A 142 10.06 19.21 3.70
CA ARG A 142 11.30 19.08 2.95
C ARG A 142 11.99 17.77 3.33
N SER A 143 12.31 16.96 2.34
CA SER A 143 13.04 15.71 2.50
C SER A 143 14.48 15.87 2.03
N VAL A 144 15.39 15.15 2.70
CA VAL A 144 16.76 14.89 2.23
C VAL A 144 16.98 13.38 2.29
N PHE A 145 17.52 12.81 1.22
CA PHE A 145 17.69 11.36 1.08
C PHE A 145 19.16 10.97 1.30
N HIS A 146 19.37 9.91 2.07
CA HIS A 146 20.70 9.38 2.38
C HIS A 146 20.74 7.86 2.26
N TRP A 147 21.75 7.33 1.57
CA TRP A 147 22.02 5.90 1.58
C TRP A 147 22.72 5.51 2.88
N ASN A 148 22.14 4.58 3.63
CA ASN A 148 22.57 4.23 4.98
C ASN A 148 22.81 2.71 5.12
N GLY A 149 23.79 2.20 4.37
CA GLY A 149 24.20 0.80 4.45
C GLY A 149 23.35 -0.16 3.65
N THR A 150 23.51 -1.43 3.98
CA THR A 150 22.88 -2.57 3.30
C THR A 150 22.21 -3.48 4.32
N ASP A 151 21.24 -4.26 3.86
CA ASP A 151 20.52 -5.26 4.62
C ASP A 151 20.12 -6.44 3.74
N THR A 152 19.49 -7.43 4.30
CA THR A 152 18.87 -8.54 3.57
C THR A 152 17.44 -8.76 4.02
N ILE A 153 16.53 -8.86 3.06
CA ILE A 153 15.13 -9.21 3.34
C ILE A 153 14.93 -10.66 3.02
N LYS A 154 14.43 -11.39 4.03
CA LYS A 154 14.08 -12.79 3.89
C LYS A 154 12.58 -12.92 3.82
N LEU A 155 12.08 -13.47 2.71
CA LEU A 155 10.66 -13.73 2.48
C LEU A 155 10.50 -15.11 1.86
N ALA A 156 9.84 -16.02 2.56
CA ALA A 156 9.83 -17.44 2.22
C ALA A 156 11.27 -17.98 2.04
N ASN A 157 11.54 -18.65 0.92
CA ASN A 157 12.86 -19.18 0.59
C ASN A 157 13.76 -18.16 -0.14
N ASP A 158 13.26 -16.96 -0.39
CA ASP A 158 14.01 -15.91 -1.09
C ASP A 158 14.75 -15.02 -0.11
N VAL A 159 16.00 -14.69 -0.43
CA VAL A 159 16.86 -13.79 0.32
C VAL A 159 17.32 -12.68 -0.62
N THR A 160 16.75 -11.50 -0.47
CA THR A 160 17.02 -10.36 -1.34
C THR A 160 17.97 -9.39 -0.64
N ALA A 161 19.13 -9.12 -1.26
CA ALA A 161 20.02 -8.04 -0.83
C ALA A 161 19.39 -6.68 -1.15
N VAL A 162 19.48 -5.75 -0.22
CA VAL A 162 18.90 -4.41 -0.33
C VAL A 162 19.84 -3.35 0.20
N ARG A 163 19.71 -2.14 -0.31
CA ARG A 163 20.30 -0.93 0.26
C ARG A 163 19.24 -0.17 1.06
N ILE A 164 19.67 0.42 2.16
CA ILE A 164 18.81 1.23 3.01
C ILE A 164 18.86 2.68 2.52
N LEU A 165 17.71 3.24 2.19
CA LEU A 165 17.51 4.63 1.85
C LEU A 165 16.73 5.30 2.97
N ASP A 166 17.37 6.20 3.70
CA ASP A 166 16.73 7.05 4.69
C ASP A 166 16.25 8.35 4.04
N GLU A 167 15.06 8.80 4.37
CA GLU A 167 14.49 10.08 4.02
C GLU A 167 14.29 10.88 5.30
N ASP A 168 15.18 11.84 5.56
CA ASP A 168 15.03 12.80 6.65
C ASP A 168 14.06 13.90 6.24
N VAL A 169 12.93 13.97 6.93
CA VAL A 169 11.84 14.91 6.63
C VAL A 169 11.77 15.98 7.70
N THR A 170 11.66 17.23 7.27
CA THR A 170 11.55 18.40 8.17
C THR A 170 10.40 19.28 7.74
N THR A 171 9.62 19.73 8.69
CA THR A 171 8.63 20.82 8.57
C THR A 171 9.02 21.96 9.51
N ASP A 172 8.24 23.02 9.54
CA ASP A 172 8.50 24.13 10.48
C ASP A 172 8.38 23.70 11.96
N GLU A 173 7.62 22.63 12.23
CA GLU A 173 7.33 22.21 13.60
C GLU A 173 8.04 20.92 14.01
N LYS A 174 8.27 19.97 13.09
CA LYS A 174 8.73 18.63 13.42
C LYS A 174 9.70 18.07 12.38
N SER A 175 10.45 17.08 12.81
CA SER A 175 11.30 16.27 11.95
C SER A 175 11.08 14.79 12.26
N TRP A 176 11.14 13.95 11.23
CA TRP A 176 11.04 12.50 11.34
C TRP A 176 11.84 11.84 10.22
N ARG A 177 11.96 10.51 10.25
CA ARG A 177 12.64 9.73 9.23
C ARG A 177 11.72 8.67 8.67
N ASN A 178 11.58 8.64 7.35
CA ASN A 178 11.09 7.48 6.62
C ASN A 178 12.29 6.62 6.19
N ARG A 179 12.07 5.32 6.00
CA ARG A 179 13.10 4.38 5.58
C ARG A 179 12.57 3.44 4.52
N PHE A 180 13.40 3.18 3.52
CA PHE A 180 13.08 2.32 2.40
C PHE A 180 14.21 1.31 2.18
N TRP A 181 13.87 0.06 1.93
CA TRP A 181 14.81 -1.00 1.59
C TRP A 181 14.67 -1.29 0.11
N VAL A 182 15.69 -0.93 -0.65
CA VAL A 182 15.68 -0.89 -2.12
C VAL A 182 16.58 -1.99 -2.65
N ASP A 183 16.05 -2.88 -3.50
CA ASP A 183 16.85 -3.90 -4.17
C ASP A 183 17.61 -3.35 -5.39
N ASP A 184 18.46 -4.19 -6.00
CA ASP A 184 19.27 -3.81 -7.15
C ASP A 184 18.46 -3.42 -8.39
N ALA A 185 17.21 -3.91 -8.50
CA ALA A 185 16.29 -3.53 -9.56
C ALA A 185 15.57 -2.19 -9.30
N GLY A 186 15.74 -1.59 -8.12
CA GLY A 186 15.05 -0.37 -7.70
C GLY A 186 13.66 -0.62 -7.13
N VAL A 187 13.33 -1.88 -6.83
CA VAL A 187 12.08 -2.20 -6.15
C VAL A 187 12.24 -1.97 -4.65
N ILE A 188 11.32 -1.24 -4.07
CA ILE A 188 11.25 -1.08 -2.62
C ILE A 188 10.58 -2.32 -2.03
N ARG A 189 11.38 -3.14 -1.33
CA ARG A 189 10.94 -4.39 -0.72
C ARG A 189 10.29 -4.19 0.63
N GLN A 190 10.76 -3.19 1.38
CA GLN A 190 10.17 -2.78 2.65
C GLN A 190 10.17 -1.27 2.76
N SER A 191 9.23 -0.75 3.54
CA SER A 191 9.26 0.66 3.94
C SER A 191 8.76 0.85 5.35
N GLU A 192 9.22 1.92 5.98
CA GLU A 192 8.67 2.50 7.19
C GLU A 192 8.41 3.99 6.93
N GLN A 193 7.15 4.41 6.93
CA GLN A 193 6.71 5.74 6.56
C GLN A 193 5.73 6.29 7.59
N TYR A 194 5.74 7.61 7.79
CA TYR A 194 4.79 8.29 8.66
C TYR A 194 3.71 8.99 7.84
N LEU A 195 2.44 8.88 8.26
CA LEU A 195 1.30 9.50 7.59
C LEU A 195 1.19 11.01 7.84
N GLY A 196 1.78 11.50 8.91
CA GLY A 196 1.84 12.91 9.27
C GLY A 196 3.19 13.25 9.89
N ALA A 197 3.29 14.44 10.43
CA ALA A 197 4.51 14.94 11.04
C ALA A 197 4.85 14.13 12.31
N ASP A 198 5.73 13.13 12.20
CA ASP A 198 6.12 12.20 13.26
C ASP A 198 4.90 11.49 13.88
N TRP A 199 3.93 11.16 13.02
CA TRP A 199 2.66 10.58 13.46
C TRP A 199 2.26 9.40 12.58
N PHE A 200 1.76 8.34 13.21
CA PHE A 200 1.19 7.14 12.60
C PHE A 200 2.17 6.42 11.65
N PRO A 201 3.13 5.67 12.19
CA PRO A 201 4.04 4.88 11.37
C PRO A 201 3.30 3.76 10.65
N VAL A 202 3.67 3.55 9.39
CA VAL A 202 3.21 2.44 8.57
C VAL A 202 4.42 1.69 8.06
N LYS A 203 4.50 0.39 8.37
CA LYS A 203 5.51 -0.52 7.85
C LYS A 203 4.91 -1.38 6.76
N THR A 204 5.64 -1.57 5.66
CA THR A 204 5.22 -2.45 4.57
C THR A 204 6.32 -3.45 4.24
N THR A 205 5.93 -4.66 3.82
CA THR A 205 6.83 -5.65 3.22
C THR A 205 6.16 -6.21 1.99
N LEU A 206 6.76 -5.99 0.83
CA LEU A 206 6.24 -6.44 -0.46
C LEU A 206 6.37 -7.96 -0.57
N ILE A 207 5.25 -8.65 -0.77
CA ILE A 207 5.19 -10.09 -1.03
C ILE A 207 5.27 -10.33 -2.54
N LYS A 208 4.41 -9.67 -3.29
CA LYS A 208 4.37 -9.75 -4.75
C LYS A 208 4.08 -8.41 -5.36
N ALA A 209 4.92 -7.99 -6.29
CA ALA A 209 4.73 -6.75 -7.04
C ALA A 209 3.56 -6.84 -8.01
N ALA A 210 2.94 -5.71 -8.34
CA ALA A 210 2.02 -5.61 -9.47
C ALA A 210 2.76 -5.97 -10.78
N LYS A 211 2.06 -6.63 -11.68
CA LYS A 211 2.57 -6.81 -13.05
C LYS A 211 2.52 -5.45 -13.74
N GLN A 212 3.65 -5.02 -14.24
CA GLN A 212 3.74 -3.85 -15.11
C GLN A 212 3.16 -4.15 -16.49
#